data_69a824ac9da5a89b74966c24ef7dae18
#
_entry.id   69a824ac9da5a89b74966c24ef7dae18
#
_cell.length_a   1.000
_cell.length_b   1.000
_cell.length_c   1.000
_cell.angle_alpha   90.00
_cell.angle_beta   90.00
_cell.angle_gamma   90.00
#
_symmetry.space_group_name_H-M   'P 1'
#
loop_
_entity.id
_entity.type
_entity.pdbx_description
1 polymer ?
#
loop_
_entity_poly.entity_id
_entity_poly.type
_entity_poly.pdbx_seq_one_letter_code
_entity_poly.pdbx_strand_id
1 'polypeptide(L)'
;MKQEIYAHRGASGYAPENTLEAFAMAAEMRADGVELDVHICRSGELVVTHDELVDRCSDGSGRVADMTLTELKKLHFNRTHPEFAEARIPTLGEVFGLLKPAGLKINIELKNSVIGYPDLEAKTLEAIAKAGMEDRILFSSFNHFSMMRVKQLAPDMSCGLLYEATMLKPWAYAVALGMDALHPAYPAVLLPGGQCDAAHRAGIRINAWTVNREADIRAVLAEGTDGVITNYPDLARRILEEK
;
A
#
# COMPACT_ATOMS: atom_id res chain seq x y z
N MET A 1 14.03 -3.73 15.85
CA MET A 1 13.79 -4.27 14.49
C MET A 1 14.27 -3.25 13.46
N LYS A 2 14.61 -3.65 12.23
CA LYS A 2 14.98 -2.70 11.16
C LYS A 2 13.72 -1.96 10.71
N GLN A 3 13.75 -0.63 10.75
CA GLN A 3 12.67 0.21 10.21
C GLN A 3 12.70 0.21 8.68
N GLU A 4 11.54 0.20 8.03
CA GLU A 4 11.38 0.08 6.58
C GLU A 4 10.65 1.29 6.00
N ILE A 5 11.03 1.69 4.80
CA ILE A 5 10.40 2.78 4.05
C ILE A 5 9.59 2.19 2.91
N TYR A 6 8.29 2.45 2.92
CA TYR A 6 7.35 2.09 1.85
C TYR A 6 6.94 3.35 1.08
N ALA A 7 7.15 3.32 -0.23
CA ALA A 7 6.73 4.39 -1.12
C ALA A 7 5.21 4.29 -1.37
N HIS A 8 4.44 5.24 -0.82
CA HIS A 8 2.98 5.32 -0.91
C HIS A 8 2.52 5.56 -2.35
N ARG A 9 1.89 4.55 -2.96
CA ARG A 9 1.53 4.53 -4.38
C ARG A 9 2.74 4.75 -5.30
N GLY A 10 3.92 4.25 -4.89
CA GLY A 10 5.21 4.59 -5.48
C GLY A 10 5.78 5.91 -4.96
N ALA A 11 6.76 6.49 -5.64
CA ALA A 11 7.32 7.81 -5.31
C ALA A 11 6.35 8.93 -5.74
N SER A 12 5.12 8.91 -5.20
CA SER A 12 3.98 9.72 -5.66
C SER A 12 4.11 11.23 -5.39
N GLY A 13 5.12 11.65 -4.64
CA GLY A 13 5.51 13.05 -4.53
C GLY A 13 6.27 13.59 -5.75
N TYR A 14 6.68 12.72 -6.67
CA TYR A 14 7.53 13.04 -7.82
C TYR A 14 7.03 12.48 -9.15
N ALA A 15 6.12 11.51 -9.12
CA ALA A 15 5.58 10.85 -10.31
C ALA A 15 4.08 10.54 -10.09
N PRO A 16 3.29 10.27 -11.15
CA PRO A 16 1.89 9.94 -11.01
C PRO A 16 1.68 8.70 -10.12
N GLU A 17 0.85 8.83 -9.09
CA GLU A 17 0.57 7.76 -8.15
C GLU A 17 0.09 6.46 -8.83
N ASN A 18 0.48 5.30 -8.28
CA ASN A 18 0.06 3.98 -8.76
C ASN A 18 0.39 3.71 -10.24
N THR A 19 1.48 4.28 -10.75
CA THR A 19 1.99 4.03 -12.10
C THR A 19 3.34 3.30 -12.07
N LEU A 20 3.72 2.69 -13.19
CA LEU A 20 5.01 2.01 -13.30
C LEU A 20 6.18 2.99 -13.12
N GLU A 21 6.01 4.24 -13.55
CA GLU A 21 6.98 5.31 -13.39
C GLU A 21 7.22 5.63 -11.91
N ALA A 22 6.15 5.76 -11.11
CA ALA A 22 6.27 6.02 -9.67
C ALA A 22 6.92 4.84 -8.92
N PHE A 23 6.63 3.61 -9.34
CA PHE A 23 7.22 2.41 -8.74
C PHE A 23 8.69 2.24 -9.13
N ALA A 24 9.08 2.51 -10.39
CA ALA A 24 10.46 2.50 -10.82
C ALA A 24 11.30 3.53 -10.04
N MET A 25 10.77 4.75 -9.91
CA MET A 25 11.42 5.82 -9.16
C MET A 25 11.57 5.47 -7.67
N ALA A 26 10.60 4.78 -7.05
CA ALA A 26 10.71 4.31 -5.68
C ALA A 26 11.87 3.31 -5.50
N ALA A 27 12.09 2.43 -6.49
CA ALA A 27 13.22 1.50 -6.50
C ALA A 27 14.56 2.25 -6.60
N GLU A 28 14.67 3.24 -7.48
CA GLU A 28 15.86 4.10 -7.64
C GLU A 28 16.17 4.88 -6.36
N MET A 29 15.14 5.33 -5.63
CA MET A 29 15.23 6.01 -4.35
C MET A 29 15.52 5.07 -3.18
N ARG A 30 15.76 3.78 -3.43
CA ARG A 30 16.09 2.76 -2.41
C ARG A 30 15.02 2.60 -1.34
N ALA A 31 13.74 2.67 -1.70
CA ALA A 31 12.66 2.25 -0.82
C ALA A 31 12.84 0.75 -0.47
N ASP A 32 12.46 0.32 0.73
CA ASP A 32 12.44 -1.10 1.10
C ASP A 32 11.23 -1.82 0.46
N GLY A 33 10.19 -1.05 0.15
CA GLY A 33 9.00 -1.54 -0.53
C GLY A 33 8.17 -0.41 -1.12
N VAL A 34 7.09 -0.80 -1.78
CA VAL A 34 6.05 0.11 -2.24
C VAL A 34 4.73 -0.26 -1.58
N GLU A 35 3.86 0.69 -1.45
CA GLU A 35 2.44 0.47 -1.17
C GLU A 35 1.65 0.78 -2.44
N LEU A 36 0.57 0.06 -2.70
CA LEU A 36 -0.29 0.20 -3.86
C LEU A 36 -1.72 -0.28 -3.60
N ASP A 37 -2.65 0.21 -4.42
CA ASP A 37 -4.09 -0.01 -4.31
C ASP A 37 -4.63 -0.89 -5.44
N VAL A 38 -5.39 -1.93 -5.12
CA VAL A 38 -5.89 -2.88 -6.13
C VAL A 38 -7.41 -2.87 -6.22
N HIS A 39 -7.90 -2.75 -7.46
CA HIS A 39 -9.28 -2.93 -7.88
C HIS A 39 -9.42 -4.05 -8.92
N ILE A 40 -10.67 -4.47 -9.20
CA ILE A 40 -11.01 -5.32 -10.36
C ILE A 40 -11.74 -4.45 -11.38
N CYS A 41 -11.25 -4.41 -12.62
CA CYS A 41 -11.95 -3.76 -13.73
C CYS A 41 -13.06 -4.65 -14.31
N ARG A 42 -13.93 -4.10 -15.19
CA ARG A 42 -15.09 -4.80 -15.75
C ARG A 42 -14.73 -6.11 -16.47
N SER A 43 -13.59 -6.17 -17.12
CA SER A 43 -13.12 -7.38 -17.82
C SER A 43 -12.43 -8.39 -16.91
N GLY A 44 -12.29 -8.09 -15.59
CA GLY A 44 -11.87 -9.04 -14.55
C GLY A 44 -10.41 -8.99 -14.17
N GLU A 45 -9.61 -8.11 -14.78
CA GLU A 45 -8.21 -7.93 -14.44
C GLU A 45 -8.03 -7.10 -13.15
N LEU A 46 -6.97 -7.42 -12.42
CA LEU A 46 -6.51 -6.62 -11.29
C LEU A 46 -5.73 -5.40 -11.81
N VAL A 47 -6.24 -4.21 -11.52
CA VAL A 47 -5.64 -2.92 -11.90
C VAL A 47 -5.24 -2.14 -10.66
N VAL A 48 -4.22 -1.29 -10.81
CA VAL A 48 -3.62 -0.57 -9.68
C VAL A 48 -3.97 0.91 -9.78
N THR A 49 -4.84 1.38 -8.87
CA THR A 49 -5.26 2.78 -8.72
C THR A 49 -5.95 2.94 -7.37
N HIS A 50 -5.97 4.16 -6.80
CA HIS A 50 -6.53 4.38 -5.47
C HIS A 50 -8.06 4.53 -5.48
N ASP A 51 -8.58 5.45 -6.30
CA ASP A 51 -9.99 5.80 -6.27
C ASP A 51 -10.83 4.81 -7.08
N GLU A 52 -12.09 4.67 -6.74
CA GLU A 52 -13.09 3.93 -7.52
C GLU A 52 -13.36 4.59 -8.87
N LEU A 53 -13.06 5.90 -9.00
CA LEU A 53 -13.22 6.72 -10.21
C LEU A 53 -11.86 7.07 -10.80
N VAL A 54 -11.74 7.06 -12.13
CA VAL A 54 -10.50 7.44 -12.83
C VAL A 54 -10.27 8.95 -12.89
N ASP A 55 -11.26 9.74 -12.50
CA ASP A 55 -11.40 11.19 -12.75
C ASP A 55 -10.27 12.03 -12.14
N ARG A 56 -9.80 11.69 -10.92
CA ARG A 56 -8.76 12.48 -10.23
C ARG A 56 -7.37 12.29 -10.83
N CYS A 57 -7.07 11.10 -11.27
CA CYS A 57 -5.72 10.72 -11.69
C CYS A 57 -5.55 10.68 -13.21
N SER A 58 -6.66 10.63 -13.99
CA SER A 58 -6.61 10.47 -15.45
C SER A 58 -7.31 11.58 -16.21
N ASP A 59 -7.17 11.55 -17.55
CA ASP A 59 -7.90 12.39 -18.51
C ASP A 59 -9.29 11.84 -18.84
N GLY A 60 -9.68 10.68 -18.26
CA GLY A 60 -11.00 10.07 -18.41
C GLY A 60 -11.97 10.41 -17.29
N SER A 61 -13.14 9.79 -17.34
CA SER A 61 -14.18 9.89 -16.30
C SER A 61 -14.97 8.59 -16.20
N GLY A 62 -15.31 8.17 -14.98
CA GLY A 62 -16.13 7.00 -14.70
C GLY A 62 -15.49 6.03 -13.71
N ARG A 63 -16.23 4.93 -13.44
CA ARG A 63 -15.78 3.93 -12.46
C ARG A 63 -14.84 2.91 -13.08
N VAL A 64 -13.78 2.58 -12.38
CA VAL A 64 -12.86 1.50 -12.74
C VAL A 64 -13.60 0.19 -12.98
N ALA A 65 -14.54 -0.15 -12.09
CA ALA A 65 -15.34 -1.38 -12.18
C ALA A 65 -16.24 -1.45 -13.41
N ASP A 66 -16.56 -0.32 -14.05
CA ASP A 66 -17.43 -0.22 -15.22
C ASP A 66 -16.64 -0.17 -16.55
N MET A 67 -15.31 -0.13 -16.50
CA MET A 67 -14.41 -0.06 -17.64
C MET A 67 -13.65 -1.36 -17.85
N THR A 68 -13.47 -1.78 -19.10
CA THR A 68 -12.55 -2.86 -19.45
C THR A 68 -11.08 -2.41 -19.34
N LEU A 69 -10.15 -3.35 -19.19
CA LEU A 69 -8.73 -3.03 -19.22
C LEU A 69 -8.32 -2.27 -20.49
N THR A 70 -8.88 -2.65 -21.65
CA THR A 70 -8.61 -1.97 -22.93
C THR A 70 -9.07 -0.50 -22.93
N GLU A 71 -10.18 -0.18 -22.26
CA GLU A 71 -10.66 1.20 -22.09
C GLU A 71 -9.78 1.96 -21.14
N LEU A 72 -9.45 1.38 -19.98
CA LEU A 72 -8.59 1.97 -18.97
C LEU A 72 -7.18 2.28 -19.51
N LYS A 73 -6.58 1.38 -20.29
CA LYS A 73 -5.25 1.56 -20.88
C LYS A 73 -5.17 2.67 -21.95
N LYS A 74 -6.30 3.18 -22.44
CA LYS A 74 -6.33 4.35 -23.34
C LYS A 74 -6.18 5.67 -22.60
N LEU A 75 -6.51 5.69 -21.30
CA LEU A 75 -6.47 6.90 -20.49
C LEU A 75 -5.03 7.20 -20.03
N HIS A 76 -4.69 8.48 -19.98
CA HIS A 76 -3.43 8.95 -19.41
C HIS A 76 -3.60 9.17 -17.91
N PHE A 77 -2.87 8.41 -17.10
CA PHE A 77 -2.90 8.51 -15.63
C PHE A 77 -1.80 9.44 -15.13
N ASN A 78 -1.78 10.67 -15.62
CA ASN A 78 -0.74 11.66 -15.36
C ASN A 78 -1.29 13.02 -14.86
N ARG A 79 -2.55 13.10 -14.47
CA ARG A 79 -3.19 14.39 -14.15
C ARG A 79 -2.49 15.16 -13.03
N THR A 80 -1.87 14.45 -12.08
CA THR A 80 -1.09 15.06 -10.99
C THR A 80 0.33 15.45 -11.41
N HIS A 81 0.87 14.84 -12.49
CA HIS A 81 2.22 15.06 -13.01
C HIS A 81 2.17 14.99 -14.55
N PRO A 82 1.73 16.07 -15.22
CA PRO A 82 1.48 16.07 -16.67
C PRO A 82 2.71 15.81 -17.53
N GLU A 83 3.91 16.02 -16.99
CA GLU A 83 5.19 15.72 -17.63
C GLU A 83 5.39 14.24 -17.96
N PHE A 84 4.68 13.34 -17.29
CA PHE A 84 4.68 11.90 -17.57
C PHE A 84 3.62 11.55 -18.62
N ALA A 85 3.80 12.00 -19.85
CA ALA A 85 2.79 11.90 -20.92
C ALA A 85 2.34 10.47 -21.23
N GLU A 86 3.19 9.46 -20.98
CA GLU A 86 2.93 8.06 -21.31
C GLU A 86 2.41 7.22 -20.13
N ALA A 87 2.26 7.84 -18.94
CA ALA A 87 1.80 7.11 -17.76
C ALA A 87 0.39 6.54 -17.95
N ARG A 88 0.22 5.27 -17.62
CA ARG A 88 -1.03 4.51 -17.75
C ARG A 88 -1.30 3.74 -16.46
N ILE A 89 -2.56 3.39 -16.25
CA ILE A 89 -2.95 2.47 -15.18
C ILE A 89 -2.27 1.11 -15.40
N PRO A 90 -1.47 0.60 -14.45
CA PRO A 90 -0.89 -0.73 -14.60
C PRO A 90 -1.86 -1.81 -14.12
N THR A 91 -1.68 -3.02 -14.64
CA THR A 91 -2.16 -4.24 -14.00
C THR A 91 -1.23 -4.64 -12.87
N LEU A 92 -1.74 -5.39 -11.88
CA LEU A 92 -0.91 -5.94 -10.80
C LEU A 92 0.24 -6.83 -11.34
N GLY A 93 -0.02 -7.56 -12.42
CA GLY A 93 1.01 -8.38 -13.08
C GLY A 93 2.15 -7.55 -13.68
N GLU A 94 1.87 -6.39 -14.28
CA GLU A 94 2.90 -5.47 -14.78
C GLU A 94 3.74 -4.90 -13.63
N VAL A 95 3.10 -4.57 -12.50
CA VAL A 95 3.82 -4.11 -11.30
C VAL A 95 4.74 -5.20 -10.76
N PHE A 96 4.28 -6.45 -10.68
CA PHE A 96 5.12 -7.57 -10.25
C PHE A 96 6.31 -7.78 -11.19
N GLY A 97 6.10 -7.65 -12.52
CA GLY A 97 7.17 -7.72 -13.51
C GLY A 97 8.27 -6.68 -13.29
N LEU A 98 7.90 -5.48 -12.88
CA LEU A 98 8.83 -4.39 -12.57
C LEU A 98 9.54 -4.59 -11.22
N LEU A 99 8.80 -4.91 -10.16
CA LEU A 99 9.32 -4.86 -8.79
C LEU A 99 10.02 -6.16 -8.35
N LYS A 100 9.69 -7.30 -8.94
CA LYS A 100 10.32 -8.58 -8.60
C LYS A 100 11.85 -8.55 -8.80
N PRO A 101 12.40 -8.13 -9.96
CA PRO A 101 13.85 -8.02 -10.16
C PRO A 101 14.49 -6.95 -9.27
N ALA A 102 13.76 -5.90 -8.90
CA ALA A 102 14.24 -4.84 -8.01
C ALA A 102 14.33 -5.29 -6.53
N GLY A 103 13.75 -6.45 -6.17
CA GLY A 103 13.85 -6.99 -4.82
C GLY A 103 12.97 -6.30 -3.78
N LEU A 104 12.03 -5.41 -4.18
CA LEU A 104 11.19 -4.66 -3.26
C LEU A 104 10.08 -5.52 -2.65
N LYS A 105 9.70 -5.16 -1.41
CA LYS A 105 8.45 -5.61 -0.78
C LYS A 105 7.27 -4.85 -1.37
N ILE A 106 6.07 -5.41 -1.26
CA ILE A 106 4.85 -4.74 -1.71
C ILE A 106 3.79 -4.84 -0.61
N ASN A 107 3.30 -3.71 -0.14
CA ASN A 107 2.06 -3.61 0.62
C ASN A 107 0.90 -3.42 -0.36
N ILE A 108 0.03 -4.42 -0.46
CA ILE A 108 -1.14 -4.39 -1.34
C ILE A 108 -2.38 -4.00 -0.53
N GLU A 109 -2.91 -2.80 -0.75
CA GLU A 109 -4.22 -2.44 -0.24
C GLU A 109 -5.33 -2.99 -1.13
N LEU A 110 -6.25 -3.77 -0.54
CA LEU A 110 -7.46 -4.23 -1.22
C LEU A 110 -8.57 -3.18 -1.08
N LYS A 111 -8.94 -2.55 -2.21
CA LYS A 111 -9.92 -1.44 -2.28
C LYS A 111 -11.35 -1.97 -2.42
N ASN A 112 -11.88 -2.58 -1.36
CA ASN A 112 -13.22 -3.16 -1.34
C ASN A 112 -14.11 -2.67 -0.17
N SER A 113 -13.80 -1.49 0.38
CA SER A 113 -14.62 -0.86 1.41
C SER A 113 -15.83 -0.11 0.84
N VAL A 114 -15.77 0.36 -0.39
CA VAL A 114 -16.83 1.12 -1.10
C VAL A 114 -17.51 0.26 -2.14
N ILE A 115 -16.73 -0.40 -3.01
CA ILE A 115 -17.24 -1.34 -4.02
C ILE A 115 -16.86 -2.75 -3.58
N GLY A 116 -17.85 -3.61 -3.34
CA GLY A 116 -17.62 -5.02 -3.07
C GLY A 116 -17.25 -5.75 -4.37
N TYR A 117 -15.99 -6.17 -4.49
CA TYR A 117 -15.55 -6.98 -5.62
C TYR A 117 -15.63 -8.47 -5.24
N PRO A 118 -16.43 -9.27 -5.95
CA PRO A 118 -16.39 -10.72 -5.77
C PRO A 118 -14.97 -11.26 -6.02
N ASP A 119 -14.49 -12.08 -5.10
CA ASP A 119 -13.22 -12.82 -5.23
C ASP A 119 -11.94 -11.95 -5.36
N LEU A 120 -11.95 -10.67 -4.95
CA LEU A 120 -10.77 -9.82 -4.99
C LEU A 120 -9.58 -10.45 -4.25
N GLU A 121 -9.81 -10.99 -3.07
CA GLU A 121 -8.78 -11.65 -2.24
C GLU A 121 -8.21 -12.88 -2.96
N ALA A 122 -9.08 -13.76 -3.47
CA ALA A 122 -8.65 -14.99 -4.14
C ALA A 122 -7.88 -14.70 -5.44
N LYS A 123 -8.36 -13.75 -6.26
CA LYS A 123 -7.68 -13.34 -7.50
C LYS A 123 -6.32 -12.70 -7.22
N THR A 124 -6.23 -11.89 -6.16
CA THR A 124 -4.95 -11.25 -5.79
C THR A 124 -3.96 -12.31 -5.30
N LEU A 125 -4.40 -13.27 -4.48
CA LEU A 125 -3.57 -14.41 -4.05
C LEU A 125 -3.10 -15.26 -5.23
N GLU A 126 -3.97 -15.54 -6.19
CA GLU A 126 -3.59 -16.27 -7.42
C GLU A 126 -2.54 -15.52 -8.23
N ALA A 127 -2.68 -14.19 -8.38
CA ALA A 127 -1.70 -13.37 -9.10
C ALA A 127 -0.33 -13.36 -8.39
N ILE A 128 -0.31 -13.31 -7.05
CA ILE A 128 0.90 -13.39 -6.23
C ILE A 128 1.59 -14.74 -6.41
N ALA A 129 0.86 -15.85 -6.30
CA ALA A 129 1.38 -17.20 -6.46
C ALA A 129 1.95 -17.42 -7.87
N LYS A 130 1.24 -16.94 -8.90
CA LYS A 130 1.73 -16.99 -10.30
C LYS A 130 3.02 -16.19 -10.49
N ALA A 131 3.18 -15.09 -9.77
CA ALA A 131 4.39 -14.28 -9.82
C ALA A 131 5.53 -14.84 -8.95
N GLY A 132 5.25 -15.74 -7.99
CA GLY A 132 6.20 -16.24 -6.98
C GLY A 132 6.74 -15.09 -6.13
N MET A 133 5.83 -14.35 -5.49
CA MET A 133 6.12 -13.11 -4.71
C MET A 133 5.64 -13.22 -3.26
N GLU A 134 5.18 -14.39 -2.81
CA GLU A 134 4.50 -14.60 -1.53
C GLU A 134 5.30 -14.09 -0.33
N ASP A 135 6.61 -14.25 -0.36
CA ASP A 135 7.55 -13.86 0.70
C ASP A 135 7.78 -12.35 0.83
N ARG A 136 7.27 -11.55 -0.12
CA ARG A 136 7.47 -10.10 -0.19
C ARG A 136 6.19 -9.30 -0.10
N ILE A 137 5.05 -9.97 0.05
CA ILE A 137 3.74 -9.31 0.11
C ILE A 137 3.27 -9.13 1.54
N LEU A 138 2.75 -7.94 1.81
CA LEU A 138 1.94 -7.60 2.97
C LEU A 138 0.59 -7.10 2.44
N PHE A 139 -0.51 -7.73 2.85
CA PHE A 139 -1.84 -7.22 2.56
C PHE A 139 -2.27 -6.17 3.55
N SER A 140 -3.05 -5.18 3.08
CA SER A 140 -3.75 -4.25 3.96
C SER A 140 -5.14 -3.90 3.40
N SER A 141 -6.05 -3.48 4.28
CA SER A 141 -7.36 -2.95 3.88
C SER A 141 -8.01 -2.22 5.05
N PHE A 142 -8.85 -1.22 4.76
CA PHE A 142 -9.85 -0.68 5.67
C PHE A 142 -11.03 -1.64 5.88
N ASN A 143 -11.25 -2.57 4.95
CA ASN A 143 -12.21 -3.66 5.11
C ASN A 143 -11.55 -4.83 5.85
N HIS A 144 -11.64 -4.83 7.17
CA HIS A 144 -11.02 -5.87 7.99
C HIS A 144 -11.60 -7.27 7.75
N PHE A 145 -12.84 -7.40 7.22
CA PHE A 145 -13.37 -8.69 6.77
C PHE A 145 -12.57 -9.26 5.60
N SER A 146 -12.07 -8.38 4.71
CA SER A 146 -11.18 -8.78 3.61
C SER A 146 -9.87 -9.37 4.14
N MET A 147 -9.27 -8.78 5.17
CA MET A 147 -8.06 -9.32 5.81
C MET A 147 -8.32 -10.69 6.47
N MET A 148 -9.44 -10.85 7.13
CA MET A 148 -9.86 -12.16 7.65
C MET A 148 -10.06 -13.18 6.52
N ARG A 149 -10.60 -12.75 5.37
CA ARG A 149 -10.77 -13.61 4.19
C ARG A 149 -9.43 -14.03 3.59
N VAL A 150 -8.46 -13.11 3.49
CA VAL A 150 -7.07 -13.46 3.08
C VAL A 150 -6.48 -14.52 4.02
N LYS A 151 -6.57 -14.32 5.35
CA LYS A 151 -6.08 -15.29 6.34
C LYS A 151 -6.77 -16.66 6.26
N GLN A 152 -8.04 -16.71 5.91
CA GLN A 152 -8.77 -17.98 5.70
C GLN A 152 -8.28 -18.71 4.44
N LEU A 153 -7.97 -17.99 3.35
CA LEU A 153 -7.53 -18.56 2.08
C LEU A 153 -6.04 -18.93 2.10
N ALA A 154 -5.22 -18.12 2.77
CA ALA A 154 -3.77 -18.23 2.84
C ALA A 154 -3.28 -17.81 4.23
N PRO A 155 -3.30 -18.71 5.24
CA PRO A 155 -2.99 -18.38 6.65
C PRO A 155 -1.61 -17.78 6.87
N ASP A 156 -0.64 -18.11 6.03
CA ASP A 156 0.76 -17.65 6.13
C ASP A 156 1.00 -16.27 5.53
N MET A 157 0.01 -15.70 4.79
CA MET A 157 0.15 -14.36 4.22
C MET A 157 0.10 -13.30 5.32
N SER A 158 1.04 -12.36 5.27
CA SER A 158 1.06 -11.22 6.20
C SER A 158 -0.10 -10.26 5.91
N CYS A 159 -0.86 -9.90 6.96
CA CYS A 159 -2.01 -9.01 6.88
C CYS A 159 -1.94 -7.88 7.91
N GLY A 160 -2.19 -6.64 7.47
CA GLY A 160 -2.27 -5.45 8.28
C GLY A 160 -3.65 -4.78 8.23
N LEU A 161 -4.07 -4.18 9.35
CA LEU A 161 -5.35 -3.49 9.46
C LEU A 161 -5.16 -1.98 9.28
N LEU A 162 -5.74 -1.41 8.22
CA LEU A 162 -5.80 0.04 8.01
C LEU A 162 -6.89 0.67 8.90
N TYR A 163 -6.57 1.80 9.51
CA TYR A 163 -7.54 2.60 10.27
C TYR A 163 -7.09 4.05 10.45
N GLU A 164 -8.07 4.96 10.54
CA GLU A 164 -7.86 6.39 10.83
C GLU A 164 -8.25 6.77 12.26
N ALA A 165 -9.20 6.06 12.83
CA ALA A 165 -9.72 6.36 14.16
C ALA A 165 -8.65 6.18 15.24
N THR A 166 -8.65 7.05 16.24
CA THR A 166 -7.89 6.83 17.47
C THR A 166 -8.52 5.68 18.25
N MET A 167 -7.80 4.57 18.36
CA MET A 167 -8.27 3.35 19.01
C MET A 167 -7.55 3.09 20.32
N LEU A 168 -8.29 2.58 21.31
CA LEU A 168 -7.71 2.07 22.56
C LEU A 168 -7.21 0.64 22.33
N LYS A 169 -5.92 0.39 22.59
CA LYS A 169 -5.29 -0.93 22.51
C LYS A 169 -5.54 -1.64 21.15
N PRO A 170 -5.28 -1.00 20.00
CA PRO A 170 -5.57 -1.59 18.68
C PRO A 170 -4.83 -2.91 18.47
N TRP A 171 -3.67 -3.12 19.09
CA TRP A 171 -2.94 -4.40 19.07
C TRP A 171 -3.77 -5.57 19.61
N ALA A 172 -4.61 -5.35 20.63
CA ALA A 172 -5.46 -6.41 21.17
C ALA A 172 -6.51 -6.87 20.14
N TYR A 173 -7.02 -5.93 19.35
CA TYR A 173 -7.92 -6.23 18.23
C TYR A 173 -7.19 -6.99 17.12
N ALA A 174 -5.98 -6.56 16.73
CA ALA A 174 -5.19 -7.25 15.72
C ALA A 174 -4.87 -8.71 16.15
N VAL A 175 -4.44 -8.91 17.40
CA VAL A 175 -4.18 -10.25 17.96
C VAL A 175 -5.44 -11.13 17.94
N ALA A 176 -6.59 -10.58 18.34
CA ALA A 176 -7.86 -11.33 18.37
C ALA A 176 -8.30 -11.80 16.97
N LEU A 177 -7.89 -11.08 15.91
CA LEU A 177 -8.16 -11.43 14.52
C LEU A 177 -7.03 -12.22 13.84
N GLY A 178 -5.90 -12.49 14.53
CA GLY A 178 -4.75 -13.18 13.96
C GLY A 178 -4.01 -12.39 12.89
N MET A 179 -3.97 -11.06 13.03
CA MET A 179 -3.28 -10.16 12.10
C MET A 179 -1.81 -9.93 12.50
N ASP A 180 -0.98 -9.55 11.55
CA ASP A 180 0.47 -9.40 11.73
C ASP A 180 0.90 -7.94 11.94
N ALA A 181 0.07 -6.99 11.46
CA ALA A 181 0.39 -5.57 11.49
C ALA A 181 -0.85 -4.68 11.71
N LEU A 182 -0.56 -3.48 12.19
CA LEU A 182 -1.48 -2.34 12.23
C LEU A 182 -0.96 -1.26 11.31
N HIS A 183 -1.85 -0.65 10.53
CA HIS A 183 -1.57 0.45 9.62
C HIS A 183 -2.38 1.69 10.02
N PRO A 184 -1.96 2.40 11.09
CA PRO A 184 -2.61 3.62 11.55
C PRO A 184 -2.32 4.81 10.65
N ALA A 185 -3.28 5.74 10.54
CA ALA A 185 -2.95 7.11 10.22
C ALA A 185 -1.92 7.64 11.25
N TYR A 186 -0.82 8.24 10.78
CA TYR A 186 0.35 8.54 11.63
C TYR A 186 0.07 9.40 12.87
N PRO A 187 -0.92 10.32 12.91
CA PRO A 187 -1.20 11.08 14.12
C PRO A 187 -1.59 10.19 15.32
N ALA A 188 -2.18 9.01 15.05
CA ALA A 188 -2.52 8.06 16.11
C ALA A 188 -1.27 7.46 16.78
N VAL A 189 -0.16 7.33 16.05
CA VAL A 189 1.11 6.83 16.57
C VAL A 189 1.75 7.84 17.53
N LEU A 190 1.59 9.14 17.25
CA LEU A 190 2.19 10.23 18.02
C LEU A 190 1.44 10.57 19.30
N LEU A 191 0.33 9.89 19.59
CA LEU A 191 -0.40 10.08 20.84
C LEU A 191 0.37 9.49 22.03
N PRO A 192 0.31 10.14 23.22
CA PRO A 192 0.97 9.62 24.41
C PRO A 192 0.52 8.20 24.76
N GLY A 193 1.46 7.34 25.15
CA GLY A 193 1.13 6.01 25.67
C GLY A 193 1.93 4.84 25.14
N GLY A 194 2.95 5.08 24.30
CA GLY A 194 3.88 4.02 23.86
C GLY A 194 3.18 2.92 23.07
N GLN A 195 2.36 3.30 22.09
CA GLN A 195 1.56 2.34 21.30
C GLN A 195 2.43 1.35 20.54
N CYS A 196 3.57 1.78 19.99
CA CYS A 196 4.50 0.90 19.28
C CYS A 196 5.05 -0.18 20.20
N ASP A 197 5.54 0.19 21.39
CA ASP A 197 6.06 -0.78 22.37
C ASP A 197 5.01 -1.81 22.80
N ALA A 198 3.77 -1.36 22.99
CA ALA A 198 2.68 -2.25 23.39
C ALA A 198 2.28 -3.21 22.27
N ALA A 199 2.26 -2.74 21.00
CA ALA A 199 2.03 -3.56 19.83
C ALA A 199 3.16 -4.59 19.64
N HIS A 200 4.42 -4.17 19.76
CA HIS A 200 5.58 -5.06 19.66
C HIS A 200 5.57 -6.16 20.73
N ARG A 201 5.23 -5.84 21.98
CA ARG A 201 5.05 -6.87 23.02
C ARG A 201 3.95 -7.88 22.69
N ALA A 202 2.97 -7.48 21.88
CA ALA A 202 1.90 -8.34 21.39
C ALA A 202 2.25 -9.07 20.08
N GLY A 203 3.45 -8.86 19.52
CA GLY A 203 3.89 -9.45 18.26
C GLY A 203 3.34 -8.74 17.01
N ILE A 204 2.80 -7.52 17.16
CA ILE A 204 2.15 -6.76 16.07
C ILE A 204 3.09 -5.65 15.59
N ARG A 205 3.33 -5.57 14.28
CA ARG A 205 4.07 -4.50 13.61
C ARG A 205 3.21 -3.24 13.44
N ILE A 206 3.85 -2.07 13.34
CA ILE A 206 3.17 -0.80 13.05
C ILE A 206 3.78 -0.14 11.83
N ASN A 207 2.95 0.06 10.78
CA ASN A 207 3.31 0.76 9.55
C ASN A 207 2.45 2.03 9.43
N ALA A 208 3.03 3.19 9.73
CA ALA A 208 2.32 4.47 9.78
C ALA A 208 2.18 5.11 8.38
N TRP A 209 1.00 5.66 8.06
CA TRP A 209 0.68 6.31 6.79
C TRP A 209 -0.09 7.62 7.00
N THR A 210 -0.16 8.59 6.09
CA THR A 210 0.85 8.86 5.08
C THR A 210 1.74 9.96 5.62
N VAL A 211 3.02 9.67 5.82
CA VAL A 211 3.95 10.52 6.56
C VAL A 211 4.85 11.26 5.57
N ASN A 212 4.57 12.55 5.32
CA ASN A 212 5.22 13.28 4.23
C ASN A 212 6.15 14.42 4.69
N ARG A 213 5.96 14.96 5.91
CA ARG A 213 6.79 16.06 6.40
C ARG A 213 7.98 15.51 7.18
N GLU A 214 9.15 16.11 7.02
CA GLU A 214 10.38 15.70 7.70
C GLU A 214 10.20 15.56 9.22
N ALA A 215 9.54 16.54 9.86
CA ALA A 215 9.29 16.52 11.29
C ALA A 215 8.43 15.31 11.72
N ASP A 216 7.41 14.97 10.94
CA ASP A 216 6.52 13.84 11.23
C ASP A 216 7.23 12.50 10.98
N ILE A 217 8.05 12.40 9.91
CA ILE A 217 8.88 11.22 9.64
C ILE A 217 9.83 10.97 10.82
N ARG A 218 10.55 12.00 11.30
CA ARG A 218 11.44 11.91 12.47
C ARG A 218 10.66 11.46 13.70
N ALA A 219 9.48 12.01 13.92
CA ALA A 219 8.64 11.70 15.08
C ALA A 219 8.18 10.24 15.08
N VAL A 220 7.58 9.74 13.98
CA VAL A 220 7.09 8.35 13.91
C VAL A 220 8.25 7.34 13.96
N LEU A 221 9.40 7.66 13.37
CA LEU A 221 10.59 6.83 13.48
C LEU A 221 11.12 6.79 14.94
N ALA A 222 11.03 7.90 15.67
CA ALA A 222 11.45 7.97 17.09
C ALA A 222 10.50 7.16 17.99
N GLU A 223 9.20 7.10 17.67
CA GLU A 223 8.23 6.23 18.37
C GLU A 223 8.44 4.74 18.09
N GLY A 224 9.32 4.39 17.15
CA GLY A 224 9.68 2.99 16.89
C GLY A 224 8.76 2.28 15.92
N THR A 225 8.10 2.97 14.98
CA THR A 225 7.32 2.32 13.90
C THR A 225 8.20 1.36 13.10
N ASP A 226 7.63 0.25 12.64
CA ASP A 226 8.31 -0.73 11.79
C ASP A 226 8.38 -0.29 10.34
N GLY A 227 7.33 0.38 9.87
CA GLY A 227 7.23 0.92 8.52
C GLY A 227 6.76 2.37 8.50
N VAL A 228 7.34 3.15 7.61
CA VAL A 228 6.89 4.50 7.25
C VAL A 228 6.42 4.49 5.82
N ILE A 229 5.12 4.76 5.60
CA ILE A 229 4.49 4.84 4.28
C ILE A 229 4.42 6.32 3.91
N THR A 230 5.13 6.71 2.83
CA THR A 230 5.36 8.12 2.45
C THR A 230 5.37 8.33 0.94
N ASN A 231 4.97 9.53 0.50
CA ASN A 231 5.09 9.96 -0.90
C ASN A 231 6.54 10.32 -1.28
N TYR A 232 7.43 10.50 -0.29
CA TYR A 232 8.80 10.99 -0.44
C TYR A 232 9.80 9.96 0.13
N PRO A 233 10.00 8.80 -0.53
CA PRO A 233 10.82 7.73 0.02
C PRO A 233 12.31 8.10 0.17
N ASP A 234 12.85 8.97 -0.69
CA ASP A 234 14.21 9.51 -0.59
C ASP A 234 14.40 10.36 0.67
N LEU A 235 13.43 11.23 1.01
CA LEU A 235 13.45 12.02 2.23
C LEU A 235 13.44 11.10 3.46
N ALA A 236 12.54 10.12 3.49
CA ALA A 236 12.45 9.19 4.61
C ALA A 236 13.71 8.32 4.73
N ARG A 237 14.29 7.89 3.60
CA ARG A 237 15.55 7.13 3.57
C ARG A 237 16.70 7.95 4.15
N ARG A 238 16.87 9.20 3.72
CA ARG A 238 17.89 10.11 4.26
C ARG A 238 17.75 10.26 5.77
N ILE A 239 16.56 10.51 6.28
CA ILE A 239 16.31 10.67 7.72
C ILE A 239 16.66 9.40 8.50
N LEU A 240 16.33 8.23 7.94
CA LEU A 240 16.61 6.95 8.57
C LEU A 240 18.13 6.67 8.62
N GLU A 241 18.90 7.09 7.60
CA GLU A 241 20.36 6.93 7.53
C GLU A 241 21.14 7.92 8.42
N GLU A 242 20.51 9.01 8.90
CA GLU A 242 21.10 9.97 9.85
C GLU A 242 21.11 9.47 11.30
N LYS A 243 20.44 8.35 11.61
CA LYS A 243 20.39 7.72 12.93
C LYS A 243 21.60 6.82 13.17
#